data_c6851451aca6b1c2bb4184a724edf751
#
_entry.id   c6851451aca6b1c2bb4184a724edf751
#
_cell.length_a   1.000
_cell.length_b   1.000
_cell.length_c   1.000
_cell.angle_alpha   90.00
_cell.angle_beta   90.00
_cell.angle_gamma   90.00
#
_symmetry.space_group_name_H-M   'P 1'
#
loop_
_entity.id
_entity.type
_entity.pdbx_description
1 polymer ?
#
loop_
_entity_poly.entity_id
_entity_poly.type
_entity_poly.pdbx_seq_one_letter_code
_entity_poly.pdbx_strand_id
1 'polypeptide(L)'
;SDDDTTAGAGCGRHDDRRGVYYDATGNELKKFGQSRTAPGLVLARTAGIRVMICTGRECEAVRRRAADLKITDIYQNVGKKAAFLRDFMAENGYARDDVAYCGDDLNDLAAMALCGFVACPADAAPEVRARADYICPQRGGEGAVRGAVEKILRGDGRWNDAVKKAFQVEL
;
A
#
# COMPACT_ATOMS: atom_id res chain seq x y z
N SER A 1 -10.10 -1.30 17.89
CA SER A 1 -9.86 -1.27 17.76
C SER A 1 -9.57 -1.10 16.80
N ASP A 2 -9.42 -1.18 16.54
CA ASP A 2 -9.24 -1.17 15.97
C ASP A 2 -8.87 -0.72 15.09
N ASP A 3 -8.75 -0.72 14.88
CA ASP A 3 -8.49 -0.31 14.37
C ASP A 3 -7.77 -0.09 13.67
N ASP A 4 -7.43 -0.22 13.68
CA ASP A 4 -6.66 -0.14 13.38
C ASP A 4 -6.27 -0.20 12.37
N THR A 5 -6.48 -0.22 11.86
CA THR A 5 -5.96 -0.16 11.19
C THR A 5 -5.45 -0.76 10.30
N THR A 6 -5.52 -1.17 9.76
CA THR A 6 -5.09 -1.91 9.00
C THR A 6 -5.18 -1.72 7.71
N ALA A 7 -5.02 -2.19 7.08
CA ALA A 7 -4.86 -2.15 5.90
C ALA A 7 -5.85 -1.83 5.20
N GLY A 8 -6.26 -1.55 4.81
CA GLY A 8 -7.12 -1.34 4.08
C GLY A 8 -8.17 -0.74 4.41
N ALA A 9 -8.53 0.03 4.72
CA ALA A 9 -9.36 0.48 5.14
C ALA A 9 -10.03 1.61 4.83
N GLY A 10 -10.85 1.72 4.78
CA GLY A 10 -11.75 2.49 4.65
C GLY A 10 -11.82 3.83 4.47
N CYS A 11 -12.21 4.27 3.82
CA CYS A 11 -12.21 5.49 3.62
C CYS A 11 -13.48 5.96 3.50
N GLY A 12 -13.65 6.80 3.57
CA GLY A 12 -14.78 7.30 3.20
C GLY A 12 -15.87 7.23 4.04
N ARG A 13 -15.98 6.72 4.91
CA ARG A 13 -17.04 6.72 5.68
C ARG A 13 -16.71 7.54 6.78
N HIS A 14 -16.89 7.22 7.84
CA HIS A 14 -16.77 8.06 8.96
C HIS A 14 -15.40 8.15 9.52
N ASP A 15 -14.60 7.19 9.31
CA ASP A 15 -13.29 7.25 9.90
C ASP A 15 -12.20 7.51 8.91
N ASP A 16 -12.54 7.74 7.66
CA ASP A 16 -11.57 8.15 6.66
C ASP A 16 -10.33 7.29 6.62
N ARG A 17 -10.44 6.02 6.91
CA ARG A 17 -9.31 5.14 6.87
C ARG A 17 -9.22 4.44 5.53
N ARG A 18 -8.02 4.34 5.03
CA ARG A 18 -7.77 3.60 3.81
C ARG A 18 -6.68 2.60 4.07
N GLY A 19 -6.80 1.47 3.45
CA GLY A 19 -5.73 0.52 3.44
C GLY A 19 -4.93 0.60 2.18
N VAL A 20 -3.69 0.22 2.26
CA VAL A 20 -2.83 0.12 1.10
C VAL A 20 -2.40 -1.33 1.01
N TYR A 21 -2.75 -1.98 -0.09
CA TYR A 21 -2.30 -3.32 -0.39
C TYR A 21 -1.09 -3.18 -1.30
N TYR A 22 0.04 -3.69 -0.86
CA TYR A 22 1.27 -3.50 -1.59
C TYR A 22 1.87 -4.85 -1.92
N ASP A 23 2.08 -5.09 -3.20
CA ASP A 23 2.74 -6.30 -3.67
C ASP A 23 4.23 -6.03 -3.81
N ALA A 24 5.00 -6.65 -2.95
CA ALA A 24 6.42 -6.48 -2.98
C ALA A 24 7.05 -7.62 -3.76
N THR A 25 7.10 -7.51 -5.05
CA THR A 25 7.69 -8.55 -5.86
C THR A 25 9.19 -8.41 -5.99
N GLY A 26 9.80 -7.65 -5.15
CA GLY A 26 11.23 -7.73 -5.07
C GLY A 26 11.96 -6.40 -4.96
N ASN A 27 11.85 -5.54 -5.94
CA ASN A 27 12.75 -4.38 -6.00
C ASN A 27 12.44 -3.33 -4.93
N GLU A 28 11.17 -3.07 -4.65
CA GLU A 28 10.80 -2.07 -3.65
C GLU A 28 11.30 -2.48 -2.27
N LEU A 29 11.03 -3.71 -1.88
CA LEU A 29 11.39 -4.15 -0.54
C LEU A 29 12.89 -4.37 -0.37
N LYS A 30 13.57 -4.79 -1.42
CA LYS A 30 15.02 -4.95 -1.36
C LYS A 30 15.73 -3.63 -1.13
N LYS A 31 15.13 -2.54 -1.54
CA LYS A 31 15.73 -1.21 -1.43
C LYS A 31 15.18 -0.41 -0.25
N PHE A 32 14.55 -1.03 0.71
CA PHE A 32 13.96 -0.31 1.83
C PHE A 32 14.93 0.64 2.51
N GLY A 33 16.16 0.25 2.70
CA GLY A 33 17.14 1.08 3.37
C GLY A 33 17.62 2.26 2.54
N GLN A 34 17.37 2.21 1.24
CA GLN A 34 17.90 3.20 0.31
C GLN A 34 16.79 3.96 -0.41
N SER A 35 15.53 3.55 -0.26
CA SER A 35 14.44 4.13 -1.00
C SER A 35 13.59 5.01 -0.10
N ARG A 36 12.76 5.81 -0.72
CA ARG A 36 11.80 6.66 -0.02
C ARG A 36 10.56 5.90 0.43
N THR A 37 10.53 4.60 0.24
CA THR A 37 9.37 3.77 0.57
C THR A 37 9.10 3.74 2.06
N ALA A 38 10.15 3.57 2.87
CA ALA A 38 9.98 3.45 4.30
C ALA A 38 9.27 4.66 4.94
N PRO A 39 9.68 5.91 4.65
CA PRO A 39 8.93 7.05 5.18
C PRO A 39 7.48 7.08 4.72
N GLY A 40 7.20 6.64 3.50
CA GLY A 40 5.82 6.56 3.00
C GLY A 40 4.97 5.61 3.81
N LEU A 41 5.51 4.44 4.14
CA LEU A 41 4.78 3.45 4.94
C LEU A 41 4.58 3.94 6.38
N VAL A 42 5.56 4.64 6.94
CA VAL A 42 5.41 5.25 8.26
C VAL A 42 4.29 6.28 8.24
N LEU A 43 4.23 7.12 7.22
CA LEU A 43 3.17 8.11 7.08
C LEU A 43 1.80 7.46 6.96
N ALA A 44 1.69 6.39 6.18
CA ALA A 44 0.44 5.67 6.03
C ALA A 44 -0.05 5.15 7.38
N ARG A 45 0.83 4.50 8.13
CA ARG A 45 0.46 3.97 9.44
C ARG A 45 0.09 5.05 10.42
N THR A 46 0.84 6.15 10.43
CA THR A 46 0.55 7.29 11.31
C THR A 46 -0.82 7.87 11.01
N ALA A 47 -1.23 7.85 9.75
CA ALA A 47 -2.56 8.32 9.36
C ALA A 47 -3.67 7.30 9.64
N GLY A 48 -3.35 6.18 10.26
CA GLY A 48 -4.35 5.16 10.58
C GLY A 48 -4.64 4.22 9.42
N ILE A 49 -3.80 4.19 8.40
CA ILE A 49 -3.96 3.27 7.31
C ILE A 49 -3.30 1.95 7.68
N ARG A 50 -4.04 0.87 7.51
CA ARG A 50 -3.49 -0.47 7.68
C ARG A 50 -2.72 -0.82 6.42
N VAL A 51 -1.50 -1.25 6.56
CA VAL A 51 -0.63 -1.57 5.43
C VAL A 51 -0.45 -3.08 5.35
N MET A 52 -0.67 -3.63 4.16
CA MET A 52 -0.45 -5.04 3.90
C MET A 52 0.61 -5.21 2.82
N ILE A 53 1.49 -6.16 3.01
CA ILE A 53 2.43 -6.59 1.99
C ILE A 53 2.05 -8.00 1.56
N CYS A 54 1.85 -8.18 0.26
CA CYS A 54 1.49 -9.47 -0.30
C CYS A 54 2.38 -9.76 -1.50
N THR A 55 3.03 -10.90 -1.48
CA THR A 55 3.99 -11.24 -2.51
C THR A 55 3.89 -12.71 -2.87
N GLY A 56 4.16 -13.02 -4.13
CA GLY A 56 4.20 -14.41 -4.61
C GLY A 56 5.46 -15.15 -4.22
N ARG A 57 6.42 -14.49 -3.63
CA ARG A 57 7.71 -15.09 -3.26
C ARG A 57 7.90 -15.03 -1.76
N GLU A 58 8.90 -15.73 -1.29
CA GLU A 58 9.30 -15.66 0.11
C GLU A 58 10.71 -15.10 0.20
N CYS A 59 10.91 -14.17 1.13
CA CYS A 59 12.20 -13.52 1.31
C CYS A 59 12.34 -13.06 2.75
N GLU A 60 13.38 -13.52 3.40
CA GLU A 60 13.64 -13.19 4.80
C GLU A 60 13.92 -11.68 4.97
N ALA A 61 14.58 -11.07 4.01
CA ALA A 61 14.85 -9.64 4.07
C ALA A 61 13.56 -8.82 4.10
N VAL A 62 12.55 -9.25 3.36
CA VAL A 62 11.23 -8.61 3.36
C VAL A 62 10.60 -8.71 4.74
N ARG A 63 10.66 -9.89 5.34
CA ARG A 63 10.07 -10.12 6.66
C ARG A 63 10.74 -9.24 7.72
N ARG A 64 12.07 -9.21 7.72
CA ARG A 64 12.82 -8.39 8.69
C ARG A 64 12.49 -6.92 8.54
N ARG A 65 12.48 -6.43 7.32
CA ARG A 65 12.28 -5.01 7.09
C ARG A 65 10.86 -4.60 7.44
N ALA A 66 9.90 -5.46 7.14
CA ALA A 66 8.52 -5.20 7.51
C ALA A 66 8.38 -5.14 9.05
N ALA A 67 9.07 -6.03 9.76
CA ALA A 67 9.05 -5.99 11.22
C ALA A 67 9.66 -4.68 11.74
N ASP A 68 10.76 -4.21 11.15
CA ASP A 68 11.36 -2.93 11.53
C ASP A 68 10.38 -1.78 11.35
N LEU A 69 9.54 -1.85 10.32
CA LEU A 69 8.54 -0.83 10.03
C LEU A 69 7.23 -1.09 10.77
N LYS A 70 7.19 -2.13 11.59
CA LYS A 70 6.01 -2.52 12.38
C LYS A 70 4.81 -2.85 11.50
N ILE A 71 5.05 -3.43 10.34
CA ILE A 71 4.00 -3.93 9.46
C ILE A 71 3.77 -5.38 9.84
N THR A 72 2.56 -5.71 10.27
CA THR A 72 2.21 -7.03 10.74
C THR A 72 1.48 -7.87 9.69
N ASP A 73 0.87 -7.24 8.71
CA ASP A 73 0.14 -7.95 7.65
C ASP A 73 1.09 -8.24 6.50
N ILE A 74 1.80 -9.36 6.61
CA ILE A 74 2.76 -9.78 5.60
C ILE A 74 2.40 -11.18 5.17
N TYR A 75 2.13 -11.35 3.88
CA TYR A 75 1.72 -12.64 3.33
C TYR A 75 2.63 -12.95 2.15
N GLN A 76 3.40 -14.00 2.30
CA GLN A 76 4.34 -14.44 1.27
C GLN A 76 3.84 -15.73 0.63
N ASN A 77 4.39 -16.08 -0.51
CA ASN A 77 3.99 -17.26 -1.28
C ASN A 77 2.53 -17.24 -1.70
N VAL A 78 1.98 -16.06 -1.96
CA VAL A 78 0.58 -15.93 -2.38
C VAL A 78 0.53 -16.09 -3.90
N GLY A 79 0.06 -17.24 -4.37
CA GLY A 79 0.00 -17.51 -5.80
C GLY A 79 -1.19 -16.86 -6.49
N LYS A 80 -2.31 -16.70 -5.79
CA LYS A 80 -3.53 -16.12 -6.35
C LYS A 80 -3.93 -14.90 -5.55
N LYS A 81 -3.36 -13.76 -5.92
CA LYS A 81 -3.53 -12.53 -5.15
C LYS A 81 -4.97 -12.05 -5.09
N ALA A 82 -5.71 -12.17 -6.19
CA ALA A 82 -7.10 -11.72 -6.20
C ALA A 82 -7.97 -12.53 -5.25
N ALA A 83 -7.83 -13.84 -5.25
CA ALA A 83 -8.57 -14.69 -4.34
C ALA A 83 -8.22 -14.40 -2.89
N PHE A 84 -6.92 -14.25 -2.62
CA PHE A 84 -6.44 -13.91 -1.28
C PHE A 84 -7.03 -12.58 -0.81
N LEU A 85 -6.96 -11.57 -1.65
CA LEU A 85 -7.46 -10.24 -1.29
C LEU A 85 -8.96 -10.23 -1.09
N ARG A 86 -9.69 -10.95 -1.94
CA ARG A 86 -11.15 -11.05 -1.80
C ARG A 86 -11.52 -11.64 -0.45
N ASP A 87 -10.85 -12.73 -0.06
CA ASP A 87 -11.12 -13.38 1.22
C ASP A 87 -10.75 -12.45 2.38
N PHE A 88 -9.61 -11.80 2.28
CA PHE A 88 -9.15 -10.87 3.32
C PHE A 88 -10.16 -9.72 3.49
N MET A 89 -10.64 -9.16 2.39
CA MET A 89 -11.62 -8.08 2.46
C MET A 89 -12.91 -8.54 3.09
N ALA A 90 -13.38 -9.73 2.73
CA ALA A 90 -14.61 -10.29 3.30
C ALA A 90 -14.45 -10.54 4.80
N GLU A 91 -13.36 -11.12 5.20
CA GLU A 91 -13.11 -11.43 6.61
C GLU A 91 -12.97 -10.20 7.50
N ASN A 92 -12.51 -9.12 6.94
CA ASN A 92 -12.26 -7.89 7.69
C ASN A 92 -13.31 -6.81 7.43
N GLY A 93 -14.33 -7.11 6.64
CA GLY A 93 -15.41 -6.16 6.40
C GLY A 93 -15.04 -4.98 5.52
N TYR A 94 -14.08 -5.14 4.63
CA TYR A 94 -13.67 -4.07 3.73
C TYR A 94 -14.45 -4.13 2.43
N ALA A 95 -14.97 -2.99 2.01
CA ALA A 95 -15.59 -2.84 0.71
C ALA A 95 -14.54 -2.36 -0.30
N ARG A 96 -14.91 -2.35 -1.56
CA ARG A 96 -14.02 -1.92 -2.64
C ARG A 96 -13.37 -0.56 -2.37
N ASP A 97 -14.17 0.41 -1.95
CA ASP A 97 -13.68 1.77 -1.75
C ASP A 97 -12.81 1.92 -0.50
N ASP A 98 -12.72 0.88 0.29
CA ASP A 98 -11.89 0.89 1.49
C ASP A 98 -10.45 0.47 1.21
N VAL A 99 -10.16 -0.02 0.00
CA VAL A 99 -8.88 -0.65 -0.32
C VAL A 99 -8.18 0.05 -1.45
N ALA A 100 -6.91 0.37 -1.23
CA ALA A 100 -6.02 0.87 -2.27
C ALA A 100 -4.98 -0.21 -2.57
N TYR A 101 -4.54 -0.28 -3.82
CA TYR A 101 -3.61 -1.28 -4.28
C TYR A 101 -2.48 -0.62 -5.06
N CYS A 102 -1.27 -1.03 -4.81
CA CYS A 102 -0.13 -0.60 -5.60
C CYS A 102 0.53 -1.83 -6.22
N GLY A 103 0.51 -1.92 -7.53
CA GLY A 103 1.06 -3.07 -8.25
C GLY A 103 1.77 -2.64 -9.51
N ASP A 104 2.55 -3.54 -10.11
CA ASP A 104 3.40 -3.20 -11.24
C ASP A 104 3.35 -4.20 -12.39
N ASP A 105 2.78 -5.38 -12.22
CA ASP A 105 2.86 -6.40 -13.24
C ASP A 105 1.51 -7.06 -13.52
N LEU A 106 1.49 -7.90 -14.53
CA LEU A 106 0.26 -8.52 -15.03
C LEU A 106 -0.45 -9.35 -13.98
N ASN A 107 0.30 -9.97 -13.08
CA ASN A 107 -0.29 -10.78 -12.02
C ASN A 107 -1.01 -9.94 -10.96
N ASP A 108 -0.93 -8.63 -11.04
CA ASP A 108 -1.66 -7.73 -10.14
C ASP A 108 -3.03 -7.34 -10.68
N LEU A 109 -3.27 -7.54 -11.97
CA LEU A 109 -4.48 -6.99 -12.62
C LEU A 109 -5.78 -7.44 -11.99
N ALA A 110 -5.89 -8.74 -11.67
CA ALA A 110 -7.12 -9.26 -11.09
C ALA A 110 -7.38 -8.71 -9.69
N ALA A 111 -6.32 -8.55 -8.90
CA ALA A 111 -6.45 -7.98 -7.56
C ALA A 111 -6.77 -6.48 -7.64
N MET A 112 -6.15 -5.77 -8.58
CA MET A 112 -6.43 -4.36 -8.79
C MET A 112 -7.90 -4.10 -9.07
N ALA A 113 -8.56 -5.02 -9.77
CA ALA A 113 -9.98 -4.88 -10.10
C ALA A 113 -10.88 -4.91 -8.87
N LEU A 114 -10.39 -5.39 -7.74
CA LEU A 114 -11.17 -5.45 -6.49
C LEU A 114 -11.07 -4.17 -5.67
N CYS A 115 -10.21 -3.25 -6.05
CA CYS A 115 -9.86 -2.12 -5.21
C CYS A 115 -10.42 -0.82 -5.76
N GLY A 116 -10.71 0.12 -4.87
CA GLY A 116 -11.29 1.40 -5.25
C GLY A 116 -10.28 2.42 -5.72
N PHE A 117 -9.02 2.26 -5.36
CA PHE A 117 -7.94 3.12 -5.83
C PHE A 117 -6.74 2.26 -6.18
N VAL A 118 -6.21 2.46 -7.38
CA VAL A 118 -5.08 1.69 -7.88
C VAL A 118 -3.98 2.63 -8.33
N ALA A 119 -2.79 2.39 -7.84
CA ALA A 119 -1.59 3.12 -8.23
C ALA A 119 -0.55 2.16 -8.78
N CYS A 120 0.35 2.67 -9.60
CA CYS A 120 1.46 1.88 -10.12
C CYS A 120 2.69 2.76 -10.31
N PRO A 121 3.88 2.17 -10.33
CA PRO A 121 5.08 2.93 -10.65
C PRO A 121 5.14 3.31 -12.13
N ALA A 122 6.01 4.26 -12.45
CA ALA A 122 6.14 4.77 -13.82
C ALA A 122 6.54 3.68 -14.81
N ASP A 123 7.27 2.67 -14.36
CA ASP A 123 7.77 1.58 -15.19
C ASP A 123 6.93 0.30 -15.10
N ALA A 124 5.70 0.41 -14.63
CA ALA A 124 4.79 -0.73 -14.59
C ALA A 124 4.46 -1.22 -16.00
N ALA A 125 3.99 -2.46 -16.08
CA ALA A 125 3.54 -3.02 -17.35
C ALA A 125 2.48 -2.12 -17.98
N PRO A 126 2.46 -1.98 -19.32
CA PRO A 126 1.50 -1.09 -19.99
C PRO A 126 0.05 -1.39 -19.62
N GLU A 127 -0.31 -2.65 -19.46
CA GLU A 127 -1.66 -3.05 -19.09
C GLU A 127 -2.03 -2.57 -17.69
N VAL A 128 -1.06 -2.57 -16.78
CA VAL A 128 -1.24 -2.08 -15.43
C VAL A 128 -1.42 -0.56 -15.45
N ARG A 129 -0.56 0.14 -16.19
CA ARG A 129 -0.66 1.60 -16.31
C ARG A 129 -2.01 2.02 -16.90
N ALA A 130 -2.53 1.24 -17.85
CA ALA A 130 -3.80 1.55 -18.48
C ALA A 130 -4.97 1.46 -17.50
N ARG A 131 -4.85 0.69 -16.44
CA ARG A 131 -5.90 0.50 -15.45
C ARG A 131 -5.70 1.29 -14.17
N ALA A 132 -4.54 1.90 -13.99
CA ALA A 132 -4.26 2.62 -12.75
C ALA A 132 -5.03 3.94 -12.71
N ASP A 133 -5.48 4.28 -11.51
CA ASP A 133 -6.05 5.59 -11.25
C ASP A 133 -4.94 6.64 -11.13
N TYR A 134 -3.77 6.21 -10.71
CA TYR A 134 -2.63 7.10 -10.54
C TYR A 134 -1.35 6.38 -10.94
N ILE A 135 -0.61 6.98 -11.85
CA ILE A 135 0.71 6.50 -12.24
C ILE A 135 1.73 7.38 -11.53
N CYS A 136 2.48 6.79 -10.61
CA CYS A 136 3.48 7.53 -9.86
C CYS A 136 4.61 7.95 -10.81
N PRO A 137 5.15 9.16 -10.66
CA PRO A 137 6.30 9.54 -11.49
C PRO A 137 7.56 8.75 -11.17
N GLN A 138 7.62 8.13 -10.00
CA GLN A 138 8.77 7.33 -9.60
C GLN A 138 8.67 5.93 -10.18
N ARG A 139 9.82 5.34 -10.48
CA ARG A 139 9.92 3.95 -10.91
C ARG A 139 9.81 3.02 -9.70
N GLY A 140 9.55 1.75 -9.98
CA GLY A 140 9.55 0.73 -8.94
C GLY A 140 10.90 0.69 -8.22
N GLY A 141 10.88 0.63 -6.90
CA GLY A 141 12.07 0.69 -6.08
C GLY A 141 12.63 2.08 -5.85
N GLU A 142 12.00 3.11 -6.41
CA GLU A 142 12.49 4.48 -6.31
C GLU A 142 11.50 5.41 -5.62
N GLY A 143 10.62 4.86 -4.80
CA GLY A 143 9.67 5.66 -4.03
C GLY A 143 8.26 5.70 -4.57
N ALA A 144 7.90 4.78 -5.46
CA ALA A 144 6.55 4.76 -6.03
C ALA A 144 5.48 4.55 -4.96
N VAL A 145 5.74 3.68 -3.99
CA VAL A 145 4.77 3.43 -2.92
C VAL A 145 4.57 4.69 -2.08
N ARG A 146 5.64 5.41 -1.78
CA ARG A 146 5.53 6.70 -1.10
C ARG A 146 4.69 7.67 -1.92
N GLY A 147 4.89 7.71 -3.22
CA GLY A 147 4.08 8.56 -4.09
C GLY A 147 2.61 8.22 -4.03
N ALA A 148 2.28 6.93 -4.00
CA ALA A 148 0.90 6.49 -3.89
C ALA A 148 0.29 6.91 -2.54
N VAL A 149 1.03 6.70 -1.44
CA VAL A 149 0.57 7.10 -0.11
C VAL A 149 0.36 8.61 -0.04
N GLU A 150 1.30 9.37 -0.58
CA GLU A 150 1.17 10.83 -0.59
C GLU A 150 -0.06 11.27 -1.36
N LYS A 151 -0.31 10.65 -2.51
CA LYS A 151 -1.50 10.96 -3.31
C LYS A 151 -2.78 10.72 -2.53
N ILE A 152 -2.85 9.60 -1.82
CA ILE A 152 -4.02 9.26 -0.99
C ILE A 152 -4.20 10.27 0.14
N LEU A 153 -3.13 10.56 0.88
CA LEU A 153 -3.23 11.43 2.04
C LEU A 153 -3.52 12.88 1.65
N ARG A 154 -2.95 13.36 0.55
CA ARG A 154 -3.26 14.70 0.06
C ARG A 154 -4.69 14.77 -0.44
N GLY A 155 -5.15 13.75 -1.13
CA GLY A 155 -6.52 13.69 -1.62
C GLY A 155 -7.54 13.69 -0.49
N ASP A 156 -7.20 13.12 0.65
CA ASP A 156 -8.07 13.07 1.83
C ASP A 156 -7.86 14.27 2.76
N GLY A 157 -6.95 15.18 2.45
CA GLY A 157 -6.65 16.31 3.34
C GLY A 157 -5.89 15.92 4.60
N ARG A 158 -5.22 14.77 4.60
CA ARG A 158 -4.55 14.25 5.80
C ARG A 158 -3.04 14.34 5.76
N TRP A 159 -2.47 14.88 4.68
CA TRP A 159 -1.02 14.87 4.49
C TRP A 159 -0.29 15.65 5.59
N ASN A 160 -0.70 16.90 5.83
CA ASN A 160 0.00 17.75 6.80
C ASN A 160 -0.06 17.16 8.20
N ASP A 161 -1.22 16.67 8.61
CA ASP A 161 -1.37 16.06 9.93
C ASP A 161 -0.50 14.81 10.08
N ALA A 162 -0.44 14.00 9.05
CA ALA A 162 0.39 12.80 9.09
C ALA A 162 1.87 13.14 9.21
N VAL A 163 2.33 14.15 8.46
CA VAL A 163 3.73 14.58 8.51
C VAL A 163 4.07 15.16 9.87
N LYS A 164 3.21 16.04 10.39
CA LYS A 164 3.42 16.63 11.72
C LYS A 164 3.55 15.54 12.79
N LYS A 165 2.66 14.56 12.73
CA LYS A 165 2.61 13.52 13.74
C LYS A 165 3.77 12.55 13.61
N ALA A 166 4.12 12.17 12.38
CA ALA A 166 5.17 11.18 12.15
C ALA A 166 6.56 11.74 12.44
N PHE A 167 6.78 13.01 12.15
CA PHE A 167 8.10 13.63 12.23
C PHE A 167 8.19 14.77 13.25
N GLN A 168 7.13 15.00 14.00
CA GLN A 168 7.10 15.97 15.10
C GLN A 168 7.52 17.37 14.65
N VAL A 169 6.93 17.84 13.54
CA VAL A 169 7.21 19.17 12.98
C VAL A 169 5.92 19.93 12.78
N GLU A 170 6.04 21.25 12.66
CA GLU A 170 4.94 22.12 12.27
C GLU A 170 5.10 22.49 10.81
N LEU A 171 4.02 22.53 10.09
CA LEU A 171 3.99 22.90 8.69
C LEU A 171 3.16 24.14 8.47
#